data_80d4c78f3403bc8a3a3762c27bdb7f04
#
_entry.id   80d4c78f3403bc8a3a3762c27bdb7f04
#
_cell.length_a   1.000
_cell.length_b   1.000
_cell.length_c   1.000
_cell.angle_alpha   90.00
_cell.angle_beta   90.00
_cell.angle_gamma   90.00
#
_symmetry.space_group_name_H-M   'P 1'
#
loop_
_entity.id
_entity.type
_entity.pdbx_description
1 polymer ?
#
loop_
_entity_poly.entity_id
_entity_poly.type
_entity_poly.pdbx_seq_one_letter_code
_entity_poly.pdbx_strand_id
1 'polypeptide(L)'
;MKCIQGVNREQTSLFPVSLQDMIEPDNEVRVIDCFVDSLELSKMDFKVEHGENGRPAYHPADLLKLFIYGYLNRISSSRRLEKECKRNIEVMWLLKTLQPDHNTIANFRRDNSKAIKKVFRETVRMAKHFNLIGATLIAGDSTKFRAQNSKKNNFNQKKIDRHLEYIEKKLNQYYQDLAENDKDQQKQIKKEIEKQQERKEKYQQLEQELRETNEAQVSTSDPESRQMIIRNNITEVAYNTQTTVDGKHNILIDYNVTNNNDSKAMGPMLRRAKSILQTSSFTALYDKGYHTGSELYVADHLGIDTLVAIPANPRSSEAPDPNYNVEHFQFDKEKDCYLCLQGHELHSNGTWYKAANYRFRQFKTKACKECPVREKCTASKRNGKIVQRSEYTDSLERNKQRVEEHKELYRKRQAIVEHPFGTIKRQWGFSYIL
;
A
#
# COMPACT_ATOMS: atom_id res chain seq x y z
N MET A 1 -54.44 16.65 -20.80
CA MET A 1 -53.32 17.11 -19.93
C MET A 1 -52.41 17.95 -20.78
N LYS A 2 -52.07 19.17 -20.34
CA LYS A 2 -51.05 19.98 -21.03
C LYS A 2 -49.67 19.53 -20.53
N CYS A 3 -48.87 18.89 -21.40
CA CYS A 3 -47.50 18.54 -21.11
C CYS A 3 -46.61 19.75 -21.38
N ILE A 4 -45.53 19.89 -20.61
CA ILE A 4 -44.43 20.86 -20.89
C ILE A 4 -43.76 20.41 -22.18
N GLN A 5 -43.63 21.29 -23.15
CA GLN A 5 -42.99 21.01 -24.43
C GLN A 5 -41.59 21.64 -24.44
N GLY A 6 -40.63 20.92 -25.00
CA GLY A 6 -39.29 21.45 -25.22
C GLY A 6 -39.22 22.39 -26.45
N VAL A 7 -38.09 23.03 -26.61
CA VAL A 7 -37.81 23.93 -27.75
C VAL A 7 -37.55 23.09 -29.02
N ASN A 8 -37.96 23.58 -30.18
CA ASN A 8 -37.70 22.93 -31.44
C ASN A 8 -36.18 22.85 -31.69
N ARG A 9 -35.70 21.69 -32.11
CA ARG A 9 -34.25 21.43 -32.36
C ARG A 9 -33.66 22.31 -33.48
N GLU A 10 -34.47 22.79 -34.38
CA GLU A 10 -34.10 23.66 -35.50
C GLU A 10 -34.18 25.15 -35.14
N GLN A 11 -34.69 25.46 -33.95
CA GLN A 11 -34.81 26.85 -33.51
C GLN A 11 -33.40 27.43 -33.26
N THR A 12 -33.06 28.43 -34.01
CA THR A 12 -31.85 29.23 -33.79
C THR A 12 -32.14 30.33 -32.73
N SER A 13 -31.19 30.51 -31.81
CA SER A 13 -31.24 31.60 -30.87
C SER A 13 -30.82 32.92 -31.53
N LEU A 14 -31.57 33.97 -31.32
CA LEU A 14 -31.23 35.29 -31.80
C LEU A 14 -29.97 35.87 -31.12
N PHE A 15 -29.76 35.47 -29.85
CA PHE A 15 -28.56 35.82 -29.09
C PHE A 15 -27.72 34.59 -28.87
N PRO A 16 -26.45 34.53 -29.26
CA PRO A 16 -25.57 33.42 -29.00
C PRO A 16 -25.34 33.29 -27.47
N VAL A 17 -25.52 32.08 -26.97
CA VAL A 17 -25.23 31.74 -25.57
C VAL A 17 -23.77 31.31 -25.48
N SER A 18 -23.00 31.94 -24.62
CA SER A 18 -21.60 31.54 -24.40
C SER A 18 -21.55 30.29 -23.52
N LEU A 19 -20.46 29.51 -23.62
CA LEU A 19 -20.22 28.39 -22.69
C LEU A 19 -20.22 28.87 -21.23
N GLN A 20 -19.77 30.10 -20.99
CA GLN A 20 -19.75 30.72 -19.67
C GLN A 20 -21.13 30.88 -19.06
N ASP A 21 -22.13 31.17 -19.87
CA ASP A 21 -23.54 31.36 -19.45
C ASP A 21 -24.26 30.02 -19.21
N MET A 22 -23.69 28.92 -19.74
CA MET A 22 -24.25 27.58 -19.60
C MET A 22 -23.82 26.87 -18.31
N ILE A 23 -22.86 27.43 -17.56
CA ILE A 23 -22.32 26.87 -16.34
C ILE A 23 -22.71 27.75 -15.16
N GLU A 24 -23.44 27.16 -14.22
CA GLU A 24 -23.90 27.84 -13.01
C GLU A 24 -22.72 28.44 -12.21
N PRO A 25 -22.93 29.59 -11.52
CA PRO A 25 -21.87 30.25 -10.76
C PRO A 25 -21.25 29.38 -9.66
N ASP A 26 -22.00 28.47 -9.08
CA ASP A 26 -21.60 27.55 -8.00
C ASP A 26 -21.19 26.15 -8.48
N ASN A 27 -21.10 25.95 -9.80
CA ASN A 27 -20.72 24.66 -10.36
C ASN A 27 -19.27 24.29 -9.99
N GLU A 28 -19.07 23.02 -9.58
CA GLU A 28 -17.76 22.51 -9.11
C GLU A 28 -16.62 22.60 -10.15
N VAL A 29 -16.94 22.64 -11.45
CA VAL A 29 -15.90 22.78 -12.48
C VAL A 29 -15.14 24.09 -12.38
N ARG A 30 -15.77 25.14 -11.84
CA ARG A 30 -15.11 26.43 -11.59
C ARG A 30 -14.02 26.33 -10.51
N VAL A 31 -14.25 25.47 -9.50
CA VAL A 31 -13.25 25.19 -8.46
C VAL A 31 -12.08 24.41 -9.06
N ILE A 32 -12.35 23.43 -9.94
CA ILE A 32 -11.31 22.68 -10.64
C ILE A 32 -10.44 23.64 -11.48
N ASP A 33 -11.08 24.52 -12.23
CA ASP A 33 -10.42 25.50 -13.10
C ASP A 33 -9.50 26.42 -12.28
N CYS A 34 -10.04 27.10 -11.28
CA CYS A 34 -9.30 27.98 -10.38
C CYS A 34 -8.16 27.25 -9.66
N PHE A 35 -8.39 26.03 -9.17
CA PHE A 35 -7.38 25.26 -8.49
C PHE A 35 -6.19 24.95 -9.41
N VAL A 36 -6.44 24.39 -10.59
CA VAL A 36 -5.36 24.02 -11.51
C VAL A 36 -4.62 25.25 -12.04
N ASP A 37 -5.34 26.34 -12.31
CA ASP A 37 -4.72 27.59 -12.78
C ASP A 37 -3.88 28.28 -11.69
N SER A 38 -4.15 28.00 -10.41
CA SER A 38 -3.31 28.48 -9.30
C SER A 38 -1.99 27.70 -9.13
N LEU A 39 -1.82 26.56 -9.82
CA LEU A 39 -0.65 25.70 -9.68
C LEU A 39 0.51 26.16 -10.59
N GLU A 40 1.72 26.22 -10.04
CA GLU A 40 2.94 26.41 -10.83
C GLU A 40 3.42 25.07 -11.41
N LEU A 41 2.80 24.63 -12.52
CA LEU A 41 3.01 23.29 -13.09
C LEU A 41 4.46 23.01 -13.49
N SER A 42 5.21 24.01 -13.90
CA SER A 42 6.65 23.91 -14.22
C SER A 42 7.47 23.46 -13.01
N LYS A 43 7.14 23.95 -11.81
CA LYS A 43 7.79 23.53 -10.55
C LYS A 43 7.35 22.15 -10.07
N MET A 44 6.31 21.59 -10.68
CA MET A 44 5.76 20.28 -10.34
C MET A 44 6.22 19.15 -11.27
N ASP A 45 7.25 19.39 -12.08
CA ASP A 45 7.80 18.47 -13.07
C ASP A 45 6.85 18.17 -14.26
N PHE A 46 5.85 19.02 -14.51
CA PHE A 46 5.11 18.96 -15.77
C PHE A 46 5.92 19.61 -16.88
N LYS A 47 5.93 18.98 -18.04
CA LYS A 47 6.53 19.56 -19.24
C LYS A 47 5.55 20.60 -19.81
N VAL A 48 5.80 21.88 -19.57
CA VAL A 48 4.95 22.99 -20.03
C VAL A 48 5.45 23.62 -21.34
N GLU A 49 6.74 23.48 -21.64
CA GLU A 49 7.33 24.00 -22.88
C GLU A 49 7.47 22.86 -23.91
N HIS A 50 7.04 23.12 -25.11
CA HIS A 50 7.12 22.20 -26.24
C HIS A 50 7.89 22.84 -27.39
N GLY A 51 8.60 22.03 -28.19
CA GLY A 51 9.34 22.53 -29.33
C GLY A 51 8.42 23.13 -30.41
N GLU A 52 8.95 24.08 -31.17
CA GLU A 52 8.22 24.76 -32.25
C GLU A 52 7.81 23.84 -33.42
N ASN A 53 8.52 22.73 -33.60
CA ASN A 53 8.28 21.78 -34.69
C ASN A 53 7.45 20.58 -34.22
N GLY A 54 6.44 20.23 -34.99
CA GLY A 54 5.59 19.06 -34.79
C GLY A 54 4.12 19.41 -34.50
N ARG A 55 3.31 18.40 -34.18
CA ARG A 55 1.91 18.61 -33.79
C ARG A 55 1.86 19.31 -32.43
N PRO A 56 1.10 20.40 -32.30
CA PRO A 56 0.93 21.09 -31.02
C PRO A 56 0.46 20.15 -29.92
N ALA A 57 1.13 20.19 -28.78
CA ALA A 57 0.74 19.41 -27.62
C ALA A 57 -0.37 20.12 -26.83
N TYR A 58 -1.23 19.35 -26.15
CA TYR A 58 -2.16 19.91 -25.19
C TYR A 58 -1.39 20.41 -23.96
N HIS A 59 -1.80 21.55 -23.43
CA HIS A 59 -1.20 22.07 -22.21
C HIS A 59 -1.49 21.11 -21.04
N PRO A 60 -0.53 20.82 -20.16
CA PRO A 60 -0.74 19.88 -19.04
C PRO A 60 -1.83 20.30 -18.08
N ALA A 61 -2.12 21.61 -17.93
CA ALA A 61 -3.25 22.10 -17.15
C ALA A 61 -4.59 21.55 -17.66
N ASP A 62 -4.81 21.56 -18.97
CA ASP A 62 -6.09 21.10 -19.55
C ASP A 62 -6.30 19.60 -19.29
N LEU A 63 -5.25 18.82 -19.49
CA LEU A 63 -5.32 17.37 -19.22
C LEU A 63 -5.46 17.08 -17.72
N LEU A 64 -4.85 17.86 -16.85
CA LEU A 64 -5.00 17.74 -15.39
C LEU A 64 -6.42 18.09 -14.95
N LYS A 65 -7.01 19.19 -15.47
CA LYS A 65 -8.42 19.56 -15.25
C LYS A 65 -9.35 18.43 -15.64
N LEU A 66 -9.13 17.83 -16.83
CA LEU A 66 -9.91 16.68 -17.31
C LEU A 66 -9.81 15.46 -16.38
N PHE A 67 -8.61 15.17 -15.85
CA PHE A 67 -8.44 14.06 -14.92
C PHE A 67 -9.14 14.31 -13.59
N ILE A 68 -9.01 15.50 -13.00
CA ILE A 68 -9.68 15.84 -11.74
C ILE A 68 -11.19 15.73 -11.93
N TYR A 69 -11.75 16.32 -13.00
CA TYR A 69 -13.17 16.19 -13.35
C TYR A 69 -13.59 14.73 -13.49
N GLY A 70 -12.81 13.94 -14.22
CA GLY A 70 -13.11 12.53 -14.47
C GLY A 70 -13.22 11.73 -13.18
N TYR A 71 -12.24 11.87 -12.28
CA TYR A 71 -12.27 11.12 -11.01
C TYR A 71 -13.39 11.56 -10.08
N LEU A 72 -13.69 12.86 -9.98
CA LEU A 72 -14.84 13.38 -9.23
C LEU A 72 -16.15 12.80 -9.77
N ASN A 73 -16.28 12.68 -11.10
CA ASN A 73 -17.47 12.14 -11.77
C ASN A 73 -17.40 10.63 -12.03
N ARG A 74 -16.48 9.89 -11.36
CA ARG A 74 -16.33 8.42 -11.46
C ARG A 74 -16.01 7.92 -12.87
N ILE A 75 -15.30 8.73 -13.66
CA ILE A 75 -14.88 8.42 -15.03
C ILE A 75 -13.37 8.16 -15.03
N SER A 76 -12.95 6.89 -14.89
CA SER A 76 -11.54 6.48 -14.91
C SER A 76 -11.02 6.10 -16.31
N SER A 77 -11.91 5.87 -17.27
CA SER A 77 -11.57 5.41 -18.62
C SER A 77 -11.23 6.58 -19.54
N SER A 78 -10.04 6.56 -20.15
CA SER A 78 -9.60 7.57 -21.14
C SER A 78 -10.55 7.66 -22.34
N ARG A 79 -11.09 6.52 -22.82
CA ARG A 79 -12.08 6.51 -23.91
C ARG A 79 -13.41 7.14 -23.52
N ARG A 80 -13.83 7.01 -22.27
CA ARG A 80 -15.01 7.71 -21.77
C ARG A 80 -14.75 9.20 -21.64
N LEU A 81 -13.59 9.61 -21.10
CA LEU A 81 -13.21 11.02 -21.01
C LEU A 81 -13.15 11.67 -22.40
N GLU A 82 -12.59 11.01 -23.42
CA GLU A 82 -12.63 11.49 -24.80
C GLU A 82 -14.06 11.76 -25.29
N LYS A 83 -15.02 10.88 -24.94
CA LYS A 83 -16.43 11.10 -25.29
C LYS A 83 -17.04 12.30 -24.54
N GLU A 84 -16.68 12.47 -23.26
CA GLU A 84 -17.16 13.64 -22.49
C GLU A 84 -16.66 14.95 -23.06
N CYS A 85 -15.45 15.03 -23.60
CA CYS A 85 -14.94 16.22 -24.27
C CYS A 85 -15.80 16.69 -25.47
N LYS A 86 -16.62 15.76 -26.04
CA LYS A 86 -17.46 16.04 -27.24
C LYS A 86 -18.93 16.31 -26.90
N ARG A 87 -19.40 15.95 -25.72
CA ARG A 87 -20.83 15.94 -25.39
C ARG A 87 -21.22 16.55 -24.04
N ASN A 88 -20.23 16.75 -23.17
CA ASN A 88 -20.49 17.25 -21.82
C ASN A 88 -20.12 18.72 -21.76
N ILE A 89 -21.12 19.56 -21.47
CA ILE A 89 -20.97 21.01 -21.46
C ILE A 89 -19.94 21.49 -20.42
N GLU A 90 -19.87 20.86 -19.26
CA GLU A 90 -18.92 21.19 -18.21
C GLU A 90 -17.48 20.91 -18.66
N VAL A 91 -17.26 19.76 -19.31
CA VAL A 91 -15.94 19.41 -19.87
C VAL A 91 -15.58 20.31 -21.05
N MET A 92 -16.54 20.66 -21.91
CA MET A 92 -16.33 21.61 -23.00
C MET A 92 -15.94 22.99 -22.47
N TRP A 93 -16.59 23.46 -21.41
CA TRP A 93 -16.22 24.71 -20.74
C TRP A 93 -14.82 24.62 -20.13
N LEU A 94 -14.55 23.58 -19.35
CA LEU A 94 -13.30 23.36 -18.62
C LEU A 94 -12.07 23.30 -19.56
N LEU A 95 -12.24 22.65 -20.72
CA LEU A 95 -11.20 22.47 -21.71
C LEU A 95 -11.26 23.47 -22.88
N LYS A 96 -12.11 24.48 -22.81
CA LYS A 96 -12.27 25.47 -23.90
C LYS A 96 -12.51 24.82 -25.25
N THR A 97 -13.38 23.77 -25.27
CA THR A 97 -13.71 22.91 -26.42
C THR A 97 -12.58 22.06 -27.00
N LEU A 98 -11.45 21.95 -26.32
CA LEU A 98 -10.38 21.02 -26.71
C LEU A 98 -10.85 19.57 -26.60
N GLN A 99 -10.45 18.72 -27.55
CA GLN A 99 -10.87 17.33 -27.64
C GLN A 99 -9.67 16.37 -27.74
N PRO A 100 -8.93 16.17 -26.64
CA PRO A 100 -7.83 15.21 -26.62
C PRO A 100 -8.36 13.78 -26.86
N ASP A 101 -7.63 13.00 -27.67
CA ASP A 101 -7.93 11.60 -27.88
C ASP A 101 -7.56 10.73 -26.67
N HIS A 102 -8.10 9.53 -26.60
CA HIS A 102 -7.90 8.63 -25.47
C HIS A 102 -6.45 8.20 -25.25
N ASN A 103 -5.61 8.17 -26.29
CA ASN A 103 -4.19 7.86 -26.15
C ASN A 103 -3.45 9.02 -25.48
N THR A 104 -3.71 10.26 -25.91
CA THR A 104 -3.18 11.48 -25.27
C THR A 104 -3.54 11.52 -23.79
N ILE A 105 -4.81 11.26 -23.46
CA ILE A 105 -5.28 11.20 -22.07
C ILE A 105 -4.56 10.11 -21.28
N ALA A 106 -4.45 8.89 -21.82
CA ALA A 106 -3.79 7.78 -21.13
C ALA A 106 -2.29 8.02 -20.93
N ASN A 107 -1.61 8.53 -21.97
CA ASN A 107 -0.18 8.83 -21.91
C ASN A 107 0.12 9.94 -20.88
N PHE A 108 -0.70 10.98 -20.81
CA PHE A 108 -0.53 12.02 -19.80
C PHE A 108 -0.45 11.45 -18.38
N ARG A 109 -1.39 10.57 -18.00
CA ARG A 109 -1.40 9.93 -16.68
C ARG A 109 -0.14 9.07 -16.46
N ARG A 110 0.24 8.27 -17.45
CA ARG A 110 1.42 7.39 -17.37
C ARG A 110 2.71 8.19 -17.17
N ASP A 111 2.87 9.24 -17.95
CA ASP A 111 4.13 9.97 -18.06
C ASP A 111 4.30 11.02 -16.94
N ASN A 112 3.22 11.40 -16.25
CA ASN A 112 3.22 12.45 -15.23
C ASN A 112 2.90 11.95 -13.80
N SER A 113 3.15 10.67 -13.48
CA SER A 113 2.80 10.08 -12.19
C SER A 113 3.43 10.81 -10.99
N LYS A 114 4.70 11.26 -11.12
CA LYS A 114 5.40 12.04 -10.08
C LYS A 114 4.80 13.43 -9.91
N ALA A 115 4.48 14.10 -11.01
CA ALA A 115 3.88 15.42 -11.03
C ALA A 115 2.48 15.40 -10.39
N ILE A 116 1.64 14.42 -10.74
CA ILE A 116 0.30 14.21 -10.15
C ILE A 116 0.41 14.02 -8.63
N LYS A 117 1.43 13.32 -8.13
CA LYS A 117 1.67 13.20 -6.68
C LYS A 117 2.01 14.55 -6.02
N LYS A 118 2.70 15.44 -6.72
CA LYS A 118 2.94 16.80 -6.23
C LYS A 118 1.64 17.62 -6.19
N VAL A 119 0.77 17.49 -7.20
CA VAL A 119 -0.57 18.09 -7.20
C VAL A 119 -1.38 17.64 -5.99
N PHE A 120 -1.39 16.36 -5.68
CA PHE A 120 -2.05 15.85 -4.45
C PHE A 120 -1.54 16.54 -3.18
N ARG A 121 -0.23 16.83 -3.09
CA ARG A 121 0.31 17.58 -1.94
C ARG A 121 -0.21 19.02 -1.88
N GLU A 122 -0.47 19.65 -3.01
CA GLU A 122 -1.08 20.99 -3.03
C GLU A 122 -2.53 20.95 -2.57
N THR A 123 -3.32 19.91 -2.90
CA THR A 123 -4.67 19.78 -2.32
C THR A 123 -4.62 19.65 -0.79
N VAL A 124 -3.64 18.92 -0.25
CA VAL A 124 -3.43 18.82 1.20
C VAL A 124 -3.02 20.17 1.80
N ARG A 125 -2.13 20.93 1.12
CA ARG A 125 -1.73 22.28 1.55
C ARG A 125 -2.91 23.23 1.57
N MET A 126 -3.73 23.19 0.54
CA MET A 126 -4.97 23.98 0.46
C MET A 126 -5.95 23.60 1.58
N ALA A 127 -6.16 22.32 1.85
CA ALA A 127 -6.99 21.86 2.95
C ALA A 127 -6.47 22.34 4.32
N LYS A 128 -5.15 22.40 4.49
CA LYS A 128 -4.51 22.96 5.69
C LYS A 128 -4.75 24.49 5.79
N HIS A 129 -4.65 25.22 4.67
CA HIS A 129 -4.93 26.65 4.61
C HIS A 129 -6.37 26.97 5.04
N PHE A 130 -7.34 26.17 4.61
CA PHE A 130 -8.74 26.30 5.00
C PHE A 130 -9.05 25.69 6.39
N ASN A 131 -8.04 25.35 7.18
CA ASN A 131 -8.19 24.76 8.51
C ASN A 131 -9.04 23.47 8.52
N LEU A 132 -9.00 22.70 7.44
CA LEU A 132 -9.69 21.40 7.34
C LEU A 132 -8.85 20.25 7.89
N ILE A 133 -7.54 20.44 8.09
CA ILE A 133 -6.61 19.48 8.69
C ILE A 133 -6.32 19.90 10.12
N GLY A 134 -6.52 18.98 11.07
CA GLY A 134 -6.30 19.22 12.49
C GLY A 134 -4.85 19.08 12.93
N ALA A 135 -4.09 18.22 12.27
CA ALA A 135 -2.68 17.90 12.54
C ALA A 135 -2.38 17.51 14.00
N THR A 136 -3.37 17.00 14.73
CA THR A 136 -3.23 16.54 16.13
C THR A 136 -3.43 15.04 16.27
N LEU A 137 -4.27 14.47 15.44
CA LEU A 137 -4.60 13.04 15.40
C LEU A 137 -4.61 12.56 13.96
N ILE A 138 -3.81 11.56 13.67
CA ILE A 138 -3.82 10.90 12.37
C ILE A 138 -4.05 9.40 12.53
N ALA A 139 -4.59 8.76 11.50
CA ALA A 139 -4.69 7.32 11.47
C ALA A 139 -4.10 6.77 10.16
N GLY A 140 -3.31 5.71 10.29
CA GLY A 140 -2.75 5.00 9.15
C GLY A 140 -3.38 3.63 8.99
N ASP A 141 -3.61 3.26 7.74
CA ASP A 141 -4.09 1.93 7.36
C ASP A 141 -3.70 1.60 5.92
N SER A 142 -3.90 0.37 5.54
CA SER A 142 -3.68 -0.08 4.17
C SER A 142 -4.93 -0.68 3.56
N THR A 143 -5.00 -0.57 2.24
CA THR A 143 -6.03 -1.27 1.50
C THR A 143 -5.44 -1.89 0.23
N LYS A 144 -5.95 -3.07 -0.13
CA LYS A 144 -5.49 -3.77 -1.31
C LYS A 144 -6.39 -3.40 -2.49
N PHE A 145 -5.78 -2.93 -3.58
CA PHE A 145 -6.44 -2.74 -4.87
C PHE A 145 -5.98 -3.85 -5.81
N ARG A 146 -6.93 -4.52 -6.44
CA ARG A 146 -6.63 -5.57 -7.40
C ARG A 146 -5.90 -5.00 -8.61
N ALA A 147 -4.86 -5.68 -9.05
CA ALA A 147 -4.21 -5.39 -10.33
C ALA A 147 -4.98 -6.05 -11.48
N GLN A 148 -4.85 -5.51 -12.69
CA GLN A 148 -5.28 -6.19 -13.91
C GLN A 148 -4.27 -7.27 -14.30
N ASN A 149 -4.13 -8.27 -13.46
CA ASN A 149 -3.18 -9.34 -13.62
C ASN A 149 -3.77 -10.67 -13.12
N SER A 150 -3.24 -11.78 -13.64
CA SER A 150 -3.64 -13.12 -13.27
C SER A 150 -2.62 -13.77 -12.35
N LYS A 151 -3.08 -14.57 -11.38
CA LYS A 151 -2.22 -15.44 -10.56
C LYS A 151 -1.33 -16.36 -11.40
N LYS A 152 -1.74 -16.69 -12.63
CA LYS A 152 -0.95 -17.51 -13.57
C LYS A 152 0.35 -16.82 -13.96
N ASN A 153 0.35 -15.51 -14.04
CA ASN A 153 1.49 -14.66 -14.45
C ASN A 153 2.42 -14.28 -13.30
N ASN A 154 2.13 -14.71 -12.07
CA ASN A 154 2.97 -14.46 -10.91
C ASN A 154 3.70 -15.75 -10.51
N PHE A 155 5.00 -15.64 -10.30
CA PHE A 155 5.91 -16.74 -10.04
C PHE A 155 6.70 -16.50 -8.75
N ASN A 156 6.74 -17.50 -7.89
CA ASN A 156 7.65 -17.63 -6.78
C ASN A 156 8.57 -18.83 -7.01
N GLN A 157 9.65 -18.98 -6.24
CA GLN A 157 10.61 -20.07 -6.40
C GLN A 157 9.90 -21.44 -6.51
N LYS A 158 9.03 -21.75 -5.57
CA LYS A 158 8.32 -23.04 -5.54
C LYS A 158 7.47 -23.33 -6.79
N LYS A 159 6.93 -22.29 -7.43
CA LYS A 159 6.16 -22.44 -8.68
C LYS A 159 7.09 -22.64 -9.86
N ILE A 160 8.22 -21.94 -9.90
CA ILE A 160 9.25 -22.09 -10.92
C ILE A 160 9.83 -23.51 -10.87
N ASP A 161 10.24 -23.99 -9.69
CA ASP A 161 10.80 -25.32 -9.50
C ASP A 161 9.86 -26.40 -10.05
N ARG A 162 8.56 -26.33 -9.72
CA ARG A 162 7.55 -27.25 -10.22
C ARG A 162 7.42 -27.25 -11.76
N HIS A 163 7.54 -26.06 -12.37
CA HIS A 163 7.52 -25.98 -13.83
C HIS A 163 8.77 -26.53 -14.46
N LEU A 164 9.93 -26.28 -13.89
CA LEU A 164 11.21 -26.82 -14.37
C LEU A 164 11.25 -28.35 -14.24
N GLU A 165 10.84 -28.90 -13.10
CA GLU A 165 10.72 -30.35 -12.91
C GLU A 165 9.78 -31.01 -13.91
N TYR A 166 8.63 -30.38 -14.17
CA TYR A 166 7.67 -30.87 -15.17
C TYR A 166 8.27 -30.86 -16.58
N ILE A 167 8.97 -29.77 -16.96
CA ILE A 167 9.60 -29.63 -18.27
C ILE A 167 10.72 -30.66 -18.44
N GLU A 168 11.54 -30.89 -17.43
CA GLU A 168 12.61 -31.90 -17.47
C GLU A 168 12.04 -33.30 -17.65
N LYS A 169 10.98 -33.64 -16.91
CA LYS A 169 10.27 -34.91 -17.11
C LYS A 169 9.77 -35.09 -18.52
N LYS A 170 9.17 -34.04 -19.11
CA LYS A 170 8.66 -34.05 -20.49
C LYS A 170 9.77 -34.15 -21.53
N LEU A 171 10.86 -33.42 -21.34
CA LEU A 171 12.03 -33.50 -22.23
C LEU A 171 12.62 -34.91 -22.23
N ASN A 172 12.79 -35.51 -21.05
CA ASN A 172 13.30 -36.89 -20.96
C ASN A 172 12.39 -37.90 -21.67
N GLN A 173 11.06 -37.74 -21.54
CA GLN A 173 10.09 -38.56 -22.27
C GLN A 173 10.22 -38.37 -23.79
N TYR A 174 10.27 -37.11 -24.25
CA TYR A 174 10.40 -36.83 -25.70
C TYR A 174 11.73 -37.30 -26.29
N TYR A 175 12.83 -37.30 -25.52
CA TYR A 175 14.09 -37.87 -25.97
C TYR A 175 14.02 -39.39 -26.09
N GLN A 176 13.30 -40.09 -25.24
CA GLN A 176 13.02 -41.52 -25.35
C GLN A 176 12.15 -41.83 -26.59
N ASP A 177 11.04 -41.09 -26.73
CA ASP A 177 10.12 -41.20 -27.85
C ASP A 177 10.83 -40.93 -29.19
N LEU A 178 11.80 -40.00 -29.23
CA LEU A 178 12.57 -39.67 -30.43
C LEU A 178 13.47 -40.83 -30.85
N ALA A 179 13.94 -41.67 -29.91
CA ALA A 179 14.77 -42.84 -30.18
C ALA A 179 13.96 -44.04 -30.72
N GLU A 180 12.66 -44.10 -30.41
CA GLU A 180 11.80 -45.22 -30.71
C GLU A 180 10.89 -45.08 -31.94
N ASN A 181 10.74 -43.82 -32.49
CA ASN A 181 9.77 -43.51 -33.53
C ASN A 181 10.38 -43.23 -34.91
N ASP A 182 9.56 -43.41 -35.98
CA ASP A 182 9.92 -43.21 -37.40
C ASP A 182 10.10 -41.73 -37.74
N LYS A 183 10.76 -41.48 -38.93
CA LYS A 183 11.20 -40.13 -39.37
C LYS A 183 10.12 -39.07 -39.41
N ASP A 184 8.88 -39.38 -39.71
CA ASP A 184 7.78 -38.41 -39.79
C ASP A 184 7.30 -38.00 -38.37
N GLN A 185 7.25 -38.91 -37.45
CA GLN A 185 6.93 -38.67 -36.05
C GLN A 185 8.05 -37.92 -35.32
N GLN A 186 9.32 -38.20 -35.66
CA GLN A 186 10.48 -37.48 -35.12
C GLN A 186 10.45 -35.99 -35.39
N LYS A 187 9.90 -35.53 -36.53
CA LYS A 187 9.80 -34.10 -36.85
C LYS A 187 8.83 -33.38 -35.94
N GLN A 188 7.75 -34.03 -35.50
CA GLN A 188 6.78 -33.47 -34.58
C GLN A 188 7.32 -33.46 -33.15
N ILE A 189 8.00 -34.52 -32.72
CA ILE A 189 8.66 -34.63 -31.42
C ILE A 189 9.75 -33.54 -31.27
N LYS A 190 10.57 -33.30 -32.31
CA LYS A 190 11.58 -32.23 -32.27
C LYS A 190 10.96 -30.85 -32.02
N LYS A 191 9.84 -30.54 -32.69
CA LYS A 191 9.12 -29.27 -32.42
C LYS A 191 8.62 -29.15 -30.98
N GLU A 192 8.17 -30.24 -30.37
CA GLU A 192 7.75 -30.22 -28.97
C GLU A 192 8.95 -30.09 -28.03
N ILE A 193 10.09 -30.68 -28.36
CA ILE A 193 11.36 -30.48 -27.61
C ILE A 193 11.76 -29.00 -27.66
N GLU A 194 11.78 -28.36 -28.83
CA GLU A 194 12.12 -26.96 -28.97
C GLU A 194 11.20 -26.08 -28.11
N LYS A 195 9.88 -26.31 -28.18
CA LYS A 195 8.92 -25.56 -27.32
C LYS A 195 9.19 -25.77 -25.80
N GLN A 196 9.56 -26.97 -25.39
CA GLN A 196 9.87 -27.19 -23.96
C GLN A 196 11.19 -26.55 -23.56
N GLN A 197 12.17 -26.50 -24.47
CA GLN A 197 13.44 -25.79 -24.24
C GLN A 197 13.23 -24.28 -24.10
N GLU A 198 12.47 -23.65 -25.00
CA GLU A 198 12.10 -22.23 -24.89
C GLU A 198 11.38 -21.93 -23.54
N ARG A 199 10.47 -22.83 -23.14
CA ARG A 199 9.81 -22.71 -21.83
C ARG A 199 10.79 -22.84 -20.67
N LYS A 200 11.75 -23.74 -20.75
CA LYS A 200 12.80 -23.91 -19.74
C LYS A 200 13.61 -22.65 -19.58
N GLU A 201 14.09 -22.09 -20.68
CA GLU A 201 14.84 -20.83 -20.69
C GLU A 201 14.05 -19.69 -20.04
N LYS A 202 12.77 -19.55 -20.38
CA LYS A 202 11.89 -18.55 -19.78
C LYS A 202 11.79 -18.70 -18.26
N TYR A 203 11.65 -19.91 -17.72
CA TYR A 203 11.57 -20.12 -16.27
C TYR A 203 12.92 -19.92 -15.58
N GLN A 204 14.03 -20.23 -16.26
CA GLN A 204 15.37 -19.93 -15.76
C GLN A 204 15.63 -18.42 -15.68
N GLN A 205 15.17 -17.65 -16.66
CA GLN A 205 15.22 -16.18 -16.61
C GLN A 205 14.41 -15.62 -15.44
N LEU A 206 13.20 -16.14 -15.19
CA LEU A 206 12.41 -15.73 -14.02
C LEU A 206 13.07 -16.10 -12.69
N GLU A 207 13.75 -17.24 -12.63
CA GLU A 207 14.54 -17.63 -11.44
C GLU A 207 15.71 -16.68 -11.22
N GLN A 208 16.42 -16.31 -12.27
CA GLN A 208 17.50 -15.34 -12.19
C GLN A 208 16.99 -13.97 -11.72
N GLU A 209 15.87 -13.49 -12.26
CA GLU A 209 15.25 -12.24 -11.83
C GLU A 209 14.88 -12.26 -10.34
N LEU A 210 14.32 -13.36 -9.82
CA LEU A 210 14.05 -13.53 -8.39
C LEU A 210 15.32 -13.42 -7.53
N ARG A 211 16.41 -14.00 -7.99
CA ARG A 211 17.69 -13.97 -7.27
C ARG A 211 18.33 -12.58 -7.29
N GLU A 212 18.31 -11.91 -8.45
CA GLU A 212 18.88 -10.58 -8.63
C GLU A 212 18.12 -9.50 -7.85
N THR A 213 16.80 -9.56 -7.88
CA THR A 213 15.94 -8.60 -7.17
C THR A 213 15.78 -8.91 -5.68
N ASN A 214 16.15 -10.11 -5.24
CA ASN A 214 15.91 -10.63 -3.89
C ASN A 214 14.43 -10.50 -3.45
N GLU A 215 13.51 -10.61 -4.41
CA GLU A 215 12.08 -10.55 -4.16
C GLU A 215 11.48 -11.95 -4.01
N ALA A 216 10.37 -12.04 -3.26
CA ALA A 216 9.69 -13.32 -3.05
C ALA A 216 8.87 -13.78 -4.27
N GLN A 217 8.56 -12.87 -5.20
CA GLN A 217 7.72 -13.11 -6.38
C GLN A 217 8.10 -12.16 -7.51
N VAL A 218 7.97 -12.65 -8.75
CA VAL A 218 8.01 -11.85 -9.98
C VAL A 218 6.71 -12.00 -10.75
N SER A 219 6.38 -11.00 -11.56
CA SER A 219 5.21 -11.01 -12.43
C SER A 219 5.60 -10.71 -13.87
N THR A 220 5.11 -11.51 -14.81
CA THR A 220 5.43 -11.37 -16.25
C THR A 220 4.54 -10.37 -17.00
N SER A 221 3.44 -9.93 -16.43
CA SER A 221 2.51 -9.00 -17.08
C SER A 221 2.42 -7.64 -16.39
N ASP A 222 2.68 -7.61 -15.10
CA ASP A 222 2.67 -6.39 -14.28
C ASP A 222 3.75 -6.56 -13.19
N PRO A 223 4.98 -6.11 -13.48
CA PRO A 223 6.15 -6.35 -12.62
C PRO A 223 6.03 -5.80 -11.20
N GLU A 224 5.21 -4.77 -10.99
CA GLU A 224 5.03 -4.13 -9.69
C GLU A 224 3.95 -4.81 -8.84
N SER A 225 3.08 -5.63 -9.43
CA SER A 225 2.00 -6.32 -8.70
C SER A 225 2.48 -7.62 -8.04
N ARG A 226 1.88 -7.97 -6.89
CA ARG A 226 2.20 -9.21 -6.16
C ARG A 226 0.95 -9.93 -5.70
N GLN A 227 1.06 -11.25 -5.54
CA GLN A 227 0.02 -12.03 -4.88
C GLN A 227 -0.01 -11.69 -3.39
N MET A 228 -1.16 -11.23 -2.91
CA MET A 228 -1.40 -10.83 -1.53
C MET A 228 -2.68 -11.43 -1.00
N ILE A 229 -2.74 -11.64 0.30
CA ILE A 229 -3.99 -11.99 0.98
C ILE A 229 -4.84 -10.71 1.07
N ILE A 230 -6.01 -10.74 0.43
CA ILE A 230 -6.93 -9.59 0.43
C ILE A 230 -7.90 -9.68 1.60
N ARG A 231 -8.56 -10.84 1.78
CA ARG A 231 -9.59 -11.05 2.80
C ARG A 231 -9.76 -12.54 3.06
N ASN A 232 -9.90 -12.95 4.33
CA ASN A 232 -10.23 -14.34 4.70
C ASN A 232 -9.40 -15.40 3.94
N ASN A 233 -8.09 -15.24 3.89
CA ASN A 233 -7.15 -16.11 3.17
C ASN A 233 -7.33 -16.17 1.63
N ILE A 234 -8.16 -15.30 1.04
CA ILE A 234 -8.24 -15.17 -0.41
C ILE A 234 -7.01 -14.42 -0.91
N THR A 235 -6.20 -15.09 -1.70
CA THR A 235 -5.04 -14.50 -2.36
C THR A 235 -5.45 -13.94 -3.71
N GLU A 236 -5.09 -12.69 -4.00
CA GLU A 236 -5.26 -12.05 -5.30
C GLU A 236 -3.98 -11.31 -5.70
N VAL A 237 -3.85 -10.99 -6.98
CA VAL A 237 -2.79 -10.11 -7.45
C VAL A 237 -3.25 -8.68 -7.22
N ALA A 238 -2.48 -7.96 -6.43
CA ALA A 238 -2.89 -6.63 -5.94
C ALA A 238 -1.68 -5.75 -5.61
N TYR A 239 -1.99 -4.48 -5.42
CA TYR A 239 -1.13 -3.49 -4.80
C TYR A 239 -1.61 -3.22 -3.37
N ASN A 240 -0.68 -2.93 -2.48
CA ASN A 240 -0.98 -2.51 -1.13
C ASN A 240 -0.84 -0.98 -1.04
N THR A 241 -1.95 -0.29 -0.89
CA THR A 241 -1.97 1.16 -0.77
C THR A 241 -2.04 1.56 0.69
N GLN A 242 -0.95 2.11 1.18
CA GLN A 242 -0.83 2.72 2.51
C GLN A 242 -1.42 4.12 2.47
N THR A 243 -2.16 4.51 3.50
CA THR A 243 -2.73 5.84 3.62
C THR A 243 -2.50 6.43 4.99
N THR A 244 -2.44 7.74 5.06
CA THR A 244 -2.48 8.52 6.30
C THR A 244 -3.64 9.51 6.21
N VAL A 245 -4.52 9.47 7.19
CA VAL A 245 -5.76 10.25 7.24
C VAL A 245 -5.75 11.13 8.49
N ASP A 246 -6.07 12.41 8.33
CA ASP A 246 -6.26 13.34 9.45
C ASP A 246 -7.63 13.12 10.12
N GLY A 247 -7.65 13.14 11.45
CA GLY A 247 -8.83 12.80 12.24
C GLY A 247 -9.87 13.89 12.36
N LYS A 248 -9.61 15.14 11.91
CA LYS A 248 -10.56 16.25 12.05
C LYS A 248 -11.75 16.12 11.11
N HIS A 249 -11.49 15.88 9.83
CA HIS A 249 -12.51 15.74 8.79
C HIS A 249 -12.29 14.49 7.92
N ASN A 250 -11.49 13.52 8.38
CA ASN A 250 -11.13 12.29 7.66
C ASN A 250 -10.50 12.55 6.29
N ILE A 251 -9.68 13.60 6.19
CA ILE A 251 -9.00 13.98 4.96
C ILE A 251 -7.73 13.16 4.79
N LEU A 252 -7.55 12.60 3.61
CA LEU A 252 -6.34 11.88 3.21
C LEU A 252 -5.19 12.89 3.06
N ILE A 253 -4.13 12.75 3.88
CA ILE A 253 -2.96 13.63 3.85
C ILE A 253 -1.74 13.04 3.15
N ASP A 254 -1.65 11.71 3.10
CA ASP A 254 -0.59 11.02 2.36
C ASP A 254 -1.01 9.63 1.93
N TYR A 255 -0.41 9.13 0.86
CA TYR A 255 -0.57 7.76 0.39
C TYR A 255 0.74 7.19 -0.17
N ASN A 256 0.87 5.87 -0.14
CA ASN A 256 1.96 5.18 -0.79
C ASN A 256 1.48 3.84 -1.35
N VAL A 257 1.78 3.57 -2.60
CA VAL A 257 1.46 2.29 -3.24
C VAL A 257 2.69 1.40 -3.16
N THR A 258 2.52 0.21 -2.61
CA THR A 258 3.59 -0.77 -2.43
C THR A 258 3.11 -2.16 -2.85
N ASN A 259 4.04 -3.07 -2.99
CA ASN A 259 3.78 -4.50 -3.16
C ASN A 259 4.16 -5.31 -1.91
N ASN A 260 4.48 -4.65 -0.80
CA ASN A 260 4.86 -5.24 0.47
C ASN A 260 3.69 -5.24 1.47
N ASN A 261 3.84 -6.00 2.55
CA ASN A 261 2.92 -5.99 3.67
C ASN A 261 3.12 -4.75 4.57
N ASP A 262 2.28 -4.65 5.62
CA ASP A 262 2.21 -3.45 6.46
C ASP A 262 3.34 -3.34 7.49
N SER A 263 4.06 -4.43 7.77
CA SER A 263 4.99 -4.54 8.90
C SER A 263 6.18 -3.57 8.89
N LYS A 264 6.51 -2.97 7.75
CA LYS A 264 7.60 -1.98 7.59
C LYS A 264 7.11 -0.66 6.98
N ALA A 265 5.82 -0.41 7.03
CA ALA A 265 5.22 0.73 6.33
C ALA A 265 5.02 1.97 7.23
N MET A 266 4.88 1.79 8.55
CA MET A 266 4.55 2.87 9.48
C MET A 266 5.64 3.95 9.54
N GLY A 267 6.89 3.59 9.76
CA GLY A 267 7.98 4.54 9.90
C GLY A 267 8.15 5.47 8.69
N PRO A 268 8.22 4.94 7.44
CA PRO A 268 8.23 5.77 6.24
C PRO A 268 7.00 6.68 6.10
N MET A 269 5.79 6.22 6.46
CA MET A 269 4.57 7.04 6.43
C MET A 269 4.64 8.15 7.47
N LEU A 270 5.09 7.88 8.69
CA LEU A 270 5.24 8.88 9.75
C LEU A 270 6.26 9.97 9.39
N ARG A 271 7.41 9.62 8.79
CA ARG A 271 8.38 10.61 8.30
C ARG A 271 7.74 11.58 7.28
N ARG A 272 6.95 11.05 6.35
CA ARG A 272 6.26 11.87 5.36
C ARG A 272 5.14 12.70 6.00
N ALA A 273 4.34 12.12 6.90
CA ALA A 273 3.32 12.86 7.63
C ALA A 273 3.92 14.03 8.41
N LYS A 274 5.04 13.81 9.13
CA LYS A 274 5.78 14.88 9.82
C LYS A 274 6.21 15.99 8.87
N SER A 275 6.72 15.63 7.71
CA SER A 275 7.13 16.62 6.68
C SER A 275 5.95 17.39 6.09
N ILE A 276 4.82 16.72 5.82
CA ILE A 276 3.61 17.32 5.24
C ILE A 276 2.93 18.24 6.25
N LEU A 277 2.78 17.78 7.49
CA LEU A 277 2.14 18.53 8.56
C LEU A 277 3.06 19.61 9.17
N GLN A 278 4.37 19.49 8.96
CA GLN A 278 5.40 20.38 9.53
C GLN A 278 5.37 20.41 11.06
N THR A 279 5.01 19.29 11.68
CA THR A 279 4.99 19.10 13.13
C THR A 279 5.22 17.63 13.46
N SER A 280 5.65 17.35 14.68
CA SER A 280 5.64 16.00 15.28
C SER A 280 4.66 15.88 16.44
N SER A 281 3.99 16.98 16.79
CA SER A 281 3.04 17.02 17.90
C SER A 281 1.67 16.47 17.50
N PHE A 282 1.64 15.22 17.06
CA PHE A 282 0.40 14.49 16.76
C PHE A 282 0.48 13.06 17.25
N THR A 283 -0.66 12.48 17.52
CA THR A 283 -0.80 11.03 17.82
C THR A 283 -1.18 10.28 16.57
N ALA A 284 -0.52 9.13 16.30
CA ALA A 284 -0.77 8.30 15.14
C ALA A 284 -1.35 6.94 15.53
N LEU A 285 -2.48 6.57 14.95
CA LEU A 285 -3.22 5.34 15.23
C LEU A 285 -2.99 4.32 14.12
N TYR A 286 -2.56 3.10 14.48
CA TYR A 286 -2.34 2.01 13.53
C TYR A 286 -2.90 0.69 14.04
N ASP A 287 -3.19 -0.24 13.13
CA ASP A 287 -3.64 -1.58 13.50
C ASP A 287 -2.47 -2.51 13.90
N LYS A 288 -2.81 -3.74 14.32
CA LYS A 288 -1.83 -4.75 14.74
C LYS A 288 -0.86 -5.20 13.63
N GLY A 289 -1.19 -4.98 12.36
CA GLY A 289 -0.33 -5.31 11.22
C GLY A 289 0.94 -4.46 11.17
N TYR A 290 0.91 -3.30 11.82
CA TYR A 290 2.04 -2.37 11.93
C TYR A 290 2.85 -2.53 13.22
N HIS A 291 2.45 -3.44 14.11
CA HIS A 291 3.11 -3.64 15.40
C HIS A 291 4.46 -4.34 15.23
N THR A 292 5.47 -3.58 14.87
CA THR A 292 6.85 -4.04 14.67
C THR A 292 7.78 -3.19 15.52
N GLY A 293 8.66 -3.83 16.30
CA GLY A 293 9.54 -3.12 17.24
C GLY A 293 10.41 -2.04 16.59
N SER A 294 10.98 -2.32 15.41
CA SER A 294 11.79 -1.34 14.66
C SER A 294 10.97 -0.13 14.20
N GLU A 295 9.69 -0.31 13.83
CA GLU A 295 8.82 0.77 13.40
C GLU A 295 8.39 1.67 14.56
N LEU A 296 8.10 1.07 15.72
CA LEU A 296 7.82 1.79 16.97
C LEU A 296 9.05 2.57 17.44
N TYR A 297 10.24 1.97 17.32
CA TYR A 297 11.51 2.65 17.59
C TYR A 297 11.71 3.88 16.69
N VAL A 298 11.40 3.76 15.41
CA VAL A 298 11.42 4.89 14.46
C VAL A 298 10.44 5.99 14.88
N ALA A 299 9.22 5.63 15.28
CA ALA A 299 8.22 6.60 15.74
C ALA A 299 8.71 7.39 16.96
N ASP A 300 9.26 6.69 17.96
CA ASP A 300 9.83 7.32 19.16
C ASP A 300 10.97 8.31 18.82
N HIS A 301 11.85 7.95 17.87
CA HIS A 301 12.95 8.84 17.41
C HIS A 301 12.45 10.04 16.59
N LEU A 302 11.30 9.93 15.97
CA LEU A 302 10.64 11.06 15.31
C LEU A 302 9.94 11.99 16.28
N GLY A 303 9.81 11.59 17.56
CA GLY A 303 9.05 12.31 18.57
C GLY A 303 7.54 12.26 18.33
N ILE A 304 7.04 11.15 17.78
CA ILE A 304 5.63 10.96 17.44
C ILE A 304 5.04 9.90 18.35
N ASP A 305 3.99 10.23 19.06
CA ASP A 305 3.23 9.28 19.86
C ASP A 305 2.41 8.36 18.95
N THR A 306 2.59 7.06 19.15
CA THR A 306 1.85 6.04 18.40
C THR A 306 0.99 5.20 19.32
N LEU A 307 -0.20 4.85 18.83
CA LEU A 307 -1.09 3.86 19.43
C LEU A 307 -1.29 2.75 18.40
N VAL A 308 -0.49 1.70 18.53
CA VAL A 308 -0.52 0.54 17.62
C VAL A 308 -1.09 -0.66 18.36
N ALA A 309 -2.16 -1.25 17.84
CA ALA A 309 -2.78 -2.41 18.48
C ALA A 309 -1.77 -3.56 18.61
N ILE A 310 -1.82 -4.20 19.78
CA ILE A 310 -0.91 -5.28 20.11
C ILE A 310 -1.48 -6.60 19.58
N PRO A 311 -0.73 -7.37 18.78
CA PRO A 311 -1.16 -8.69 18.36
C PRO A 311 -1.20 -9.66 19.56
N ALA A 312 -2.06 -10.66 19.51
CA ALA A 312 -2.06 -11.73 20.49
C ALA A 312 -0.71 -12.47 20.49
N ASN A 313 -0.25 -12.88 21.66
CA ASN A 313 0.98 -13.66 21.77
C ASN A 313 0.85 -14.98 20.98
N PRO A 314 1.91 -15.39 20.24
CA PRO A 314 1.92 -16.71 19.64
C PRO A 314 1.82 -17.80 20.72
N ARG A 315 0.99 -18.82 20.52
CA ARG A 315 0.84 -19.95 21.46
C ARG A 315 2.17 -20.62 21.83
N SER A 316 3.13 -20.62 20.91
CA SER A 316 4.48 -21.17 21.17
C SER A 316 5.30 -20.38 22.19
N SER A 317 4.95 -19.14 22.50
CA SER A 317 5.61 -18.30 23.50
C SER A 317 4.85 -18.24 24.84
N GLU A 318 3.65 -18.82 24.90
CA GLU A 318 2.85 -18.88 26.12
C GLU A 318 3.45 -19.87 27.13
N ALA A 319 3.32 -19.52 28.41
CA ALA A 319 3.59 -20.48 29.48
C ALA A 319 2.46 -21.51 29.54
N PRO A 320 2.72 -22.71 30.10
CA PRO A 320 1.65 -23.70 30.33
C PRO A 320 0.47 -23.15 31.15
N ASP A 321 0.75 -22.27 32.12
CA ASP A 321 -0.25 -21.49 32.84
C ASP A 321 -0.07 -20.01 32.44
N PRO A 322 -1.10 -19.34 31.87
CA PRO A 322 -1.03 -17.94 31.41
C PRO A 322 -0.57 -16.95 32.48
N ASN A 323 -0.83 -17.21 33.75
CA ASN A 323 -0.39 -16.37 34.85
C ASN A 323 1.15 -16.28 34.96
N TYR A 324 1.89 -17.17 34.31
CA TYR A 324 3.36 -17.18 34.26
C TYR A 324 3.92 -16.74 32.91
N ASN A 325 3.13 -16.06 32.09
CA ASN A 325 3.62 -15.46 30.85
C ASN A 325 4.68 -14.39 31.13
N VAL A 326 5.54 -14.14 30.14
CA VAL A 326 6.66 -13.16 30.24
C VAL A 326 6.17 -11.75 30.59
N GLU A 327 4.96 -11.41 30.21
CA GLU A 327 4.33 -10.10 30.50
C GLU A 327 4.15 -9.81 31.99
N HIS A 328 4.18 -10.84 32.84
CA HIS A 328 4.11 -10.71 34.31
C HIS A 328 5.49 -10.61 34.99
N PHE A 329 6.57 -10.70 34.21
CA PHE A 329 7.93 -10.51 34.71
C PHE A 329 8.29 -9.03 34.69
N GLN A 330 8.83 -8.51 35.77
CA GLN A 330 9.22 -7.10 35.89
C GLN A 330 10.69 -6.93 35.48
N PHE A 331 10.97 -5.94 34.64
CA PHE A 331 12.34 -5.58 34.27
C PHE A 331 12.86 -4.47 35.17
N ASP A 332 13.91 -4.77 35.89
CA ASP A 332 14.66 -3.79 36.68
C ASP A 332 15.76 -3.19 35.82
N LYS A 333 15.62 -1.89 35.48
CA LYS A 333 16.57 -1.18 34.61
C LYS A 333 17.89 -0.90 35.32
N GLU A 334 17.90 -0.70 36.65
CA GLU A 334 19.11 -0.38 37.40
C GLU A 334 20.00 -1.62 37.52
N LYS A 335 19.40 -2.77 37.79
CA LYS A 335 20.09 -4.05 37.93
C LYS A 335 20.30 -4.79 36.59
N ASP A 336 19.71 -4.31 35.51
CA ASP A 336 19.65 -5.01 34.19
C ASP A 336 19.25 -6.49 34.33
N CYS A 337 18.15 -6.75 35.06
CA CYS A 337 17.65 -8.10 35.30
C CYS A 337 16.11 -8.15 35.21
N TYR A 338 15.57 -9.33 35.00
CA TYR A 338 14.12 -9.57 35.15
C TYR A 338 13.85 -10.22 36.52
N LEU A 339 12.85 -9.74 37.20
CA LEU A 339 12.31 -10.34 38.43
C LEU A 339 11.12 -11.24 38.03
N CYS A 340 11.18 -12.55 38.33
CA CYS A 340 10.07 -13.46 38.11
C CYS A 340 9.04 -13.40 39.25
N LEU A 341 7.86 -14.01 39.03
CA LEU A 341 6.76 -14.03 40.02
C LEU A 341 7.11 -14.76 41.34
N GLN A 342 8.20 -15.52 41.39
CA GLN A 342 8.71 -16.17 42.59
C GLN A 342 9.86 -15.39 43.26
N GLY A 343 10.10 -14.13 42.82
CA GLY A 343 11.12 -13.27 43.39
C GLY A 343 12.56 -13.59 42.94
N HIS A 344 12.77 -14.46 41.97
CA HIS A 344 14.13 -14.76 41.47
C HIS A 344 14.54 -13.79 40.36
N GLU A 345 15.79 -13.33 40.43
CA GLU A 345 16.40 -12.50 39.39
C GLU A 345 16.89 -13.39 38.22
N LEU A 346 16.52 -12.99 37.00
CA LEU A 346 17.03 -13.56 35.74
C LEU A 346 18.06 -12.57 35.18
N HIS A 347 19.27 -13.03 34.96
CA HIS A 347 20.35 -12.21 34.44
C HIS A 347 20.73 -12.59 33.03
N SER A 348 21.23 -11.62 32.28
CA SER A 348 21.84 -11.81 30.97
C SER A 348 23.36 -11.96 31.10
N ASN A 349 23.96 -12.73 30.21
CA ASN A 349 25.42 -12.78 30.06
C ASN A 349 25.98 -11.63 29.20
N GLY A 350 25.16 -10.64 28.85
CA GLY A 350 25.55 -9.51 28.02
C GLY A 350 25.61 -9.80 26.52
N THR A 351 25.50 -11.06 26.10
CA THR A 351 25.61 -11.44 24.68
C THR A 351 24.35 -11.06 23.91
N TRP A 352 24.55 -10.38 22.78
CA TRP A 352 23.49 -10.10 21.81
C TRP A 352 23.41 -11.22 20.76
N TYR A 353 22.26 -11.83 20.68
CA TYR A 353 21.90 -12.81 19.66
C TYR A 353 21.21 -12.13 18.49
N LYS A 354 21.44 -12.61 17.27
CA LYS A 354 20.84 -12.06 16.05
C LYS A 354 19.64 -12.93 15.62
N ALA A 355 18.47 -12.33 15.53
CA ALA A 355 17.32 -12.86 14.80
C ALA A 355 17.33 -12.33 13.36
N ALA A 356 16.36 -12.72 12.54
CA ALA A 356 16.30 -12.28 11.14
C ALA A 356 16.28 -10.74 10.99
N ASN A 357 15.54 -10.04 11.86
CA ASN A 357 15.29 -8.58 11.72
C ASN A 357 15.65 -7.76 12.97
N TYR A 358 16.15 -8.36 14.02
CA TYR A 358 16.48 -7.66 15.27
C TYR A 358 17.51 -8.43 16.09
N ARG A 359 18.07 -7.77 17.10
CA ARG A 359 18.95 -8.40 18.10
C ARG A 359 18.23 -8.49 19.41
N PHE A 360 18.58 -9.50 20.23
CA PHE A 360 17.99 -9.70 21.55
C PHE A 360 19.01 -10.27 22.52
N ARG A 361 18.80 -10.01 23.80
CA ARG A 361 19.51 -10.65 24.91
C ARG A 361 18.62 -11.69 25.56
N GLN A 362 19.22 -12.71 26.16
CA GLN A 362 18.52 -13.75 26.91
C GLN A 362 18.78 -13.56 28.41
N PHE A 363 17.72 -13.61 29.17
CA PHE A 363 17.75 -13.53 30.64
C PHE A 363 17.28 -14.87 31.20
N LYS A 364 18.05 -15.46 32.14
CA LYS A 364 17.83 -16.76 32.74
C LYS A 364 18.36 -16.83 34.16
N THR A 365 17.89 -17.80 34.95
CA THR A 365 18.38 -18.07 36.31
C THR A 365 18.52 -19.56 36.55
N LYS A 366 19.46 -19.95 37.40
CA LYS A 366 19.65 -21.34 37.82
C LYS A 366 18.54 -21.79 38.78
N ALA A 367 17.92 -20.88 39.54
CA ALA A 367 16.85 -21.13 40.50
C ALA A 367 15.61 -21.82 39.88
N CYS A 368 15.42 -21.68 38.54
CA CYS A 368 14.34 -22.41 37.83
C CYS A 368 14.41 -23.93 37.96
N LYS A 369 15.57 -24.53 38.30
CA LYS A 369 15.72 -25.99 38.39
C LYS A 369 14.93 -26.57 39.58
N GLU A 370 14.90 -25.84 40.69
CA GLU A 370 14.27 -26.22 41.96
C GLU A 370 12.97 -25.44 42.22
N CYS A 371 12.49 -24.71 41.23
CA CYS A 371 11.31 -23.86 41.38
C CYS A 371 10.02 -24.69 41.48
N PRO A 372 9.19 -24.53 42.52
CA PRO A 372 7.97 -25.34 42.71
C PRO A 372 6.90 -25.13 41.65
N VAL A 373 6.93 -23.98 40.96
CA VAL A 373 5.97 -23.64 39.89
C VAL A 373 6.55 -23.78 38.49
N ARG A 374 7.68 -24.47 38.34
CA ARG A 374 8.39 -24.61 37.06
C ARG A 374 7.50 -25.14 35.94
N GLU A 375 6.72 -26.19 36.20
CA GLU A 375 5.85 -26.83 35.19
C GLU A 375 4.73 -25.89 34.69
N LYS A 376 4.29 -24.94 35.53
CA LYS A 376 3.33 -23.91 35.15
C LYS A 376 4.00 -22.79 34.34
N CYS A 377 5.27 -22.50 34.62
CA CYS A 377 6.01 -21.39 34.04
C CYS A 377 6.68 -21.71 32.69
N THR A 378 7.12 -22.97 32.49
CA THR A 378 7.83 -23.36 31.25
C THR A 378 7.66 -24.84 30.94
N ALA A 379 7.39 -25.14 29.67
CA ALA A 379 7.34 -26.51 29.15
C ALA A 379 8.75 -27.12 28.95
N SER A 380 9.83 -26.34 29.10
CA SER A 380 11.20 -26.81 28.90
C SER A 380 11.64 -27.77 30.03
N LYS A 381 11.96 -29.01 29.71
CA LYS A 381 12.49 -30.02 30.65
C LYS A 381 13.97 -29.80 30.99
N ARG A 382 14.74 -29.23 30.06
CA ARG A 382 16.20 -29.03 30.23
C ARG A 382 16.55 -27.68 30.80
N ASN A 383 15.98 -26.61 30.24
CA ASN A 383 16.24 -25.23 30.61
C ASN A 383 15.10 -24.72 31.50
N GLY A 384 15.37 -23.74 32.36
CA GLY A 384 14.35 -22.95 33.01
C GLY A 384 13.66 -21.98 32.04
N LYS A 385 12.85 -21.07 32.55
CA LYS A 385 12.29 -19.99 31.78
C LYS A 385 13.42 -19.09 31.23
N ILE A 386 13.35 -18.80 29.95
CA ILE A 386 14.25 -17.83 29.27
C ILE A 386 13.38 -16.68 28.82
N VAL A 387 13.71 -15.48 29.27
CA VAL A 387 13.09 -14.24 28.82
C VAL A 387 14.00 -13.60 27.78
N GLN A 388 13.44 -13.23 26.63
CA GLN A 388 14.18 -12.54 25.57
C GLN A 388 13.79 -11.05 25.58
N ARG A 389 14.80 -10.18 25.60
CA ARG A 389 14.63 -8.74 25.48
C ARG A 389 15.30 -8.24 24.21
N SER A 390 14.50 -7.76 23.26
CA SER A 390 15.00 -7.19 22.02
C SER A 390 15.52 -5.77 22.22
N GLU A 391 16.32 -5.29 21.28
CA GLU A 391 16.75 -3.89 21.23
C GLU A 391 15.60 -2.87 21.11
N TYR A 392 14.41 -3.34 20.74
CA TYR A 392 13.19 -2.53 20.58
C TYR A 392 12.19 -2.68 21.73
N THR A 393 12.51 -3.46 22.76
CA THR A 393 11.54 -3.78 23.82
C THR A 393 11.03 -2.55 24.54
N ASP A 394 11.87 -1.54 24.78
CA ASP A 394 11.45 -0.28 25.41
C ASP A 394 10.38 0.45 24.59
N SER A 395 10.49 0.46 23.26
CA SER A 395 9.48 1.06 22.39
C SER A 395 8.18 0.27 22.37
N LEU A 396 8.27 -1.06 22.44
CA LEU A 396 7.10 -1.95 22.56
C LEU A 396 6.36 -1.72 23.89
N GLU A 397 7.10 -1.61 25.00
CA GLU A 397 6.55 -1.35 26.34
C GLU A 397 5.87 0.02 26.39
N ARG A 398 6.51 1.07 25.84
CA ARG A 398 5.89 2.41 25.75
C ARG A 398 4.62 2.42 24.92
N ASN A 399 4.62 1.72 23.77
CA ASN A 399 3.39 1.60 22.98
C ASN A 399 2.29 0.87 23.75
N LYS A 400 2.63 -0.20 24.47
CA LYS A 400 1.66 -0.94 25.31
C LYS A 400 1.03 -0.02 26.35
N GLN A 401 1.84 0.72 27.09
CA GLN A 401 1.37 1.67 28.10
C GLN A 401 0.46 2.72 27.47
N ARG A 402 0.87 3.36 26.36
CA ARG A 402 0.06 4.38 25.68
C ARG A 402 -1.29 3.82 25.19
N VAL A 403 -1.31 2.61 24.65
CA VAL A 403 -2.57 1.97 24.18
C VAL A 403 -3.50 1.68 25.36
N GLU A 404 -2.97 1.26 26.51
CA GLU A 404 -3.77 1.02 27.72
C GLU A 404 -4.34 2.32 28.32
N GLU A 405 -3.56 3.38 28.33
CA GLU A 405 -3.97 4.71 28.85
C GLU A 405 -4.98 5.41 27.91
N HIS A 406 -4.87 5.20 26.61
CA HIS A 406 -5.64 5.94 25.59
C HIS A 406 -6.58 5.06 24.76
N LYS A 407 -7.21 4.05 25.36
CA LYS A 407 -8.12 3.11 24.67
C LYS A 407 -9.25 3.80 23.91
N GLU A 408 -9.83 4.85 24.48
CA GLU A 408 -10.93 5.61 23.84
C GLU A 408 -10.44 6.37 22.61
N LEU A 409 -9.22 6.91 22.64
CA LEU A 409 -8.63 7.56 21.49
C LEU A 409 -8.34 6.55 20.36
N TYR A 410 -7.83 5.37 20.74
CA TYR A 410 -7.54 4.31 19.79
C TYR A 410 -8.81 3.83 19.03
N ARG A 411 -9.96 3.77 19.71
CA ARG A 411 -11.25 3.37 19.09
C ARG A 411 -11.65 4.23 17.89
N LYS A 412 -11.21 5.50 17.85
CA LYS A 412 -11.50 6.41 16.73
C LYS A 412 -10.80 5.99 15.43
N ARG A 413 -9.74 5.16 15.51
CA ARG A 413 -8.95 4.75 14.33
C ARG A 413 -9.82 4.25 13.19
N GLN A 414 -10.71 3.31 13.48
CA GLN A 414 -11.51 2.65 12.46
C GLN A 414 -12.40 3.65 11.69
N ALA A 415 -13.08 4.52 12.40
CA ALA A 415 -13.93 5.54 11.77
C ALA A 415 -13.12 6.49 10.87
N ILE A 416 -11.88 6.86 11.29
CA ILE A 416 -11.02 7.76 10.52
C ILE A 416 -10.56 7.10 9.20
N VAL A 417 -10.05 5.87 9.25
CA VAL A 417 -9.43 5.23 8.07
C VAL A 417 -10.44 4.57 7.14
N GLU A 418 -11.56 4.08 7.64
CA GLU A 418 -12.57 3.41 6.80
C GLU A 418 -13.35 4.39 5.91
N HIS A 419 -13.52 5.65 6.34
CA HIS A 419 -14.26 6.64 5.59
C HIS A 419 -13.70 6.89 4.18
N PRO A 420 -12.40 7.24 3.99
CA PRO A 420 -11.83 7.41 2.65
C PRO A 420 -11.88 6.13 1.80
N PHE A 421 -11.65 4.97 2.41
CA PHE A 421 -11.69 3.69 1.68
C PHE A 421 -13.11 3.32 1.25
N GLY A 422 -14.12 3.61 2.08
CA GLY A 422 -15.53 3.46 1.75
C GLY A 422 -15.92 4.32 0.56
N THR A 423 -15.49 5.58 0.56
CA THR A 423 -15.73 6.52 -0.55
C THR A 423 -15.08 6.02 -1.84
N ILE A 424 -13.79 5.71 -1.82
CA ILE A 424 -13.04 5.31 -3.02
C ILE A 424 -13.57 3.98 -3.58
N LYS A 425 -13.74 2.96 -2.74
CA LYS A 425 -14.08 1.60 -3.20
C LYS A 425 -15.55 1.37 -3.45
N ARG A 426 -16.43 1.91 -2.58
CA ARG A 426 -17.86 1.64 -2.64
C ARG A 426 -18.64 2.71 -3.38
N GLN A 427 -18.44 3.98 -2.99
CA GLN A 427 -19.19 5.06 -3.62
C GLN A 427 -18.67 5.35 -5.04
N TRP A 428 -17.35 5.37 -5.24
CA TRP A 428 -16.74 5.66 -6.55
C TRP A 428 -16.43 4.42 -7.38
N GLY A 429 -16.52 3.22 -6.81
CA GLY A 429 -16.34 1.95 -7.52
C GLY A 429 -14.89 1.64 -7.92
N PHE A 430 -13.89 2.34 -7.37
CA PHE A 430 -12.46 2.10 -7.67
C PHE A 430 -11.92 0.94 -6.83
N SER A 431 -12.20 -0.29 -7.24
CA SER A 431 -11.69 -1.51 -6.60
C SER A 431 -10.50 -2.15 -7.33
N TYR A 432 -10.21 -1.67 -8.54
CA TYR A 432 -9.11 -2.12 -9.39
C TYR A 432 -8.20 -0.95 -9.76
N ILE A 433 -6.91 -1.23 -9.96
CA ILE A 433 -5.96 -0.35 -10.64
C ILE A 433 -5.93 -0.78 -12.12
N LEU A 434 -6.26 0.17 -12.98
CA LEU A 434 -6.33 -0.02 -14.44
C LEU A 434 -5.00 0.37 -15.08
#